data_ff1cd78d8d99d081a6a589eace03f27c
#
_entry.id   ff1cd78d8d99d081a6a589eace03f27c
#
_cell.length_a   1.000
_cell.length_b   1.000
_cell.length_c   1.000
_cell.angle_alpha   90.00
_cell.angle_beta   90.00
_cell.angle_gamma   90.00
#
_symmetry.space_group_name_H-M   'P 1'
#
loop_
_entity.id
_entity.type
_entity.pdbx_description
1 polymer ?
#
loop_
_entity_poly.entity_id
_entity_poly.type
_entity_poly.pdbx_seq_one_letter_code
_entity_poly.pdbx_strand_id
1 'polypeptide(L)'
;SGRRAFIMAAIGSAVGLGNIWRFPYTTYENGGGAFIIPYLIALLTAGIPLLFLDYAIGHRHRGGAPLSYRRFSPHFEIFGWWQVMVNVIIGLYYAVVLGWAASYTYFSFSAAWGSQPIDFFLHEFLKMGDINNGVSFEFVSMITGPLIAVWLIALGVLSLGIQKGISKSADILMPVLVVMFVALVIYSLFLPGAAKGLDALFTPNWAKLSDPSVWIAAYGQIFFSLSICFGIMVTYASYLKKDSDLTGSGLVVGFANSSFEVLAGIGVFAALGFMAAAQGVEVSEVAKGGIGLAFFAFPTIINEAPFGQVLGVLFFGSLTFAALTSFISVIEVIISAVQDKLRVRRAKVTFIVGLPMMLVSVILFGTTTGLPMLDVLDKFVNYFGIVAVAFAALVAIVANEKLGLLGAHLNQTSSFKVGFFWRLCIILTTGILAFMLLTEGAKVFNEGYEGYPSWFVNTFGWGMALALVVASFVLSRLKWKNDVKLTVDSALEERKGE
;
A
#
# COMPACT_ATOMS: atom_id res chain seq x y z
N SER A 1 21.28 6.51 -4.91
CA SER A 1 21.23 5.03 -4.90
C SER A 1 21.33 4.46 -6.29
N GLY A 2 21.82 3.21 -6.41
CA GLY A 2 21.88 2.51 -7.67
C GLY A 2 20.49 2.10 -8.18
N ARG A 3 20.37 1.91 -9.51
CA ARG A 3 19.11 1.52 -10.15
C ARG A 3 18.51 0.24 -9.55
N ARG A 4 19.36 -0.78 -9.30
CA ARG A 4 18.90 -2.04 -8.70
C ARG A 4 18.30 -1.84 -7.32
N ALA A 5 18.95 -1.10 -6.44
CA ALA A 5 18.46 -0.83 -5.10
C ALA A 5 17.13 -0.05 -5.13
N PHE A 6 17.01 0.90 -6.04
CA PHE A 6 15.75 1.63 -6.26
C PHE A 6 14.62 0.71 -6.72
N ILE A 7 14.87 -0.12 -7.73
CA ILE A 7 13.85 -1.06 -8.23
C ILE A 7 13.41 -2.01 -7.13
N MET A 8 14.34 -2.56 -6.34
CA MET A 8 14.00 -3.46 -5.23
C MET A 8 13.19 -2.78 -4.15
N ALA A 9 13.54 -1.54 -3.79
CA ALA A 9 12.78 -0.76 -2.81
C ALA A 9 11.38 -0.39 -3.34
N ALA A 10 11.27 -0.01 -4.61
CA ALA A 10 9.99 0.32 -5.25
C ALA A 10 9.07 -0.91 -5.35
N ILE A 11 9.59 -2.05 -5.76
CA ILE A 11 8.84 -3.33 -5.76
C ILE A 11 8.44 -3.69 -4.34
N GLY A 12 9.34 -3.57 -3.37
CA GLY A 12 9.06 -3.86 -1.96
C GLY A 12 7.99 -2.96 -1.37
N SER A 13 7.90 -1.71 -1.82
CA SER A 13 6.80 -0.83 -1.47
C SER A 13 5.47 -1.27 -2.08
N ALA A 14 5.48 -1.61 -3.37
CA ALA A 14 4.28 -1.98 -4.11
C ALA A 14 3.75 -3.36 -3.68
N VAL A 15 4.63 -4.34 -3.51
CA VAL A 15 4.26 -5.70 -3.08
C VAL A 15 3.97 -5.69 -1.57
N GLY A 16 2.70 -5.67 -1.23
CA GLY A 16 2.23 -5.62 0.14
C GLY A 16 1.01 -6.51 0.37
N LEU A 17 0.24 -6.17 1.39
CA LEU A 17 -0.94 -6.94 1.79
C LEU A 17 -1.97 -7.06 0.67
N GLY A 18 -2.21 -5.98 -0.07
CA GLY A 18 -3.21 -5.95 -1.14
C GLY A 18 -2.94 -6.93 -2.29
N ASN A 19 -1.68 -7.25 -2.56
CA ASN A 19 -1.30 -8.23 -3.58
C ASN A 19 -1.72 -9.65 -3.20
N ILE A 20 -1.64 -9.97 -1.92
CA ILE A 20 -1.85 -11.32 -1.41
C ILE A 20 -3.33 -11.55 -1.07
N TRP A 21 -3.99 -10.61 -0.41
CA TRP A 21 -5.33 -10.84 0.11
C TRP A 21 -6.45 -10.11 -0.62
N ARG A 22 -6.17 -9.05 -1.40
CA ARG A 22 -7.21 -8.29 -2.12
C ARG A 22 -7.31 -8.67 -3.58
N PHE A 23 -6.20 -8.71 -4.31
CA PHE A 23 -6.20 -8.97 -5.74
C PHE A 23 -6.87 -10.30 -6.12
N PRO A 24 -6.58 -11.44 -5.44
CA PRO A 24 -7.21 -12.70 -5.82
C PRO A 24 -8.74 -12.64 -5.74
N TYR A 25 -9.27 -12.11 -4.66
CA TYR A 25 -10.71 -12.00 -4.45
C TYR A 25 -11.37 -11.00 -5.41
N THR A 26 -10.71 -9.86 -5.66
CA THR A 26 -11.17 -8.86 -6.63
C THR A 26 -11.28 -9.48 -8.03
N THR A 27 -10.29 -10.26 -8.45
CA THR A 27 -10.30 -10.97 -9.74
C THR A 27 -11.47 -11.97 -9.79
N TYR A 28 -11.63 -12.75 -8.76
CA TYR A 28 -12.69 -13.74 -8.67
C TYR A 28 -14.07 -13.11 -8.79
N GLU A 29 -14.36 -12.05 -8.08
CA GLU A 29 -15.66 -11.37 -8.09
C GLU A 29 -15.96 -10.62 -9.39
N ASN A 30 -14.94 -10.22 -10.15
CA ASN A 30 -15.08 -9.33 -11.29
C ASN A 30 -14.86 -10.01 -12.64
N GLY A 31 -15.23 -11.27 -12.73
CA GLY A 31 -15.22 -11.99 -13.99
C GLY A 31 -14.09 -13.01 -14.15
N GLY A 32 -13.33 -13.30 -13.11
CA GLY A 32 -12.28 -14.31 -13.13
C GLY A 32 -11.22 -14.03 -14.19
N GLY A 33 -11.00 -14.97 -15.11
CA GLY A 33 -10.04 -14.82 -16.20
C GLY A 33 -10.33 -13.64 -17.14
N ALA A 34 -11.59 -13.23 -17.29
CA ALA A 34 -11.94 -12.07 -18.08
C ALA A 34 -11.45 -10.75 -17.46
N PHE A 35 -11.29 -10.69 -16.14
CA PHE A 35 -10.79 -9.52 -15.41
C PHE A 35 -9.36 -9.11 -15.81
N ILE A 36 -8.57 -10.04 -16.32
CA ILE A 36 -7.21 -9.76 -16.80
C ILE A 36 -7.20 -8.64 -17.87
N ILE A 37 -8.23 -8.54 -18.70
CA ILE A 37 -8.32 -7.50 -19.75
C ILE A 37 -8.44 -6.09 -19.13
N PRO A 38 -9.46 -5.76 -18.32
CA PRO A 38 -9.51 -4.45 -17.67
C PRO A 38 -8.31 -4.20 -16.73
N TYR A 39 -7.79 -5.25 -16.09
CA TYR A 39 -6.62 -5.13 -15.23
C TYR A 39 -5.36 -4.70 -16.02
N LEU A 40 -5.06 -5.34 -17.15
CA LEU A 40 -3.93 -4.95 -17.99
C LEU A 40 -4.13 -3.57 -18.62
N ILE A 41 -5.35 -3.24 -19.04
CA ILE A 41 -5.66 -1.90 -19.56
C ILE A 41 -5.44 -0.85 -18.47
N ALA A 42 -5.89 -1.10 -17.25
CA ALA A 42 -5.65 -0.20 -16.11
C ALA A 42 -4.15 -0.05 -15.80
N LEU A 43 -3.38 -1.14 -15.85
CA LEU A 43 -1.94 -1.10 -15.65
C LEU A 43 -1.25 -0.22 -16.70
N LEU A 44 -1.61 -0.36 -17.96
CA LEU A 44 -0.97 0.35 -19.07
C LEU A 44 -1.45 1.81 -19.23
N THR A 45 -2.67 2.11 -18.83
CA THR A 45 -3.27 3.46 -19.01
C THR A 45 -3.23 4.31 -17.74
N ALA A 46 -3.15 3.72 -16.56
CA ALA A 46 -3.12 4.44 -15.30
C ALA A 46 -1.88 4.10 -14.46
N GLY A 47 -1.63 2.84 -14.19
CA GLY A 47 -0.58 2.43 -13.27
C GLY A 47 0.81 2.85 -13.69
N ILE A 48 1.26 2.40 -14.84
CA ILE A 48 2.58 2.73 -15.39
C ILE A 48 2.72 4.22 -15.70
N PRO A 49 1.74 4.88 -16.35
CA PRO A 49 1.79 6.32 -16.56
C PRO A 49 1.93 7.14 -15.28
N LEU A 50 1.25 6.77 -14.20
CA LEU A 50 1.38 7.45 -12.90
C LEU A 50 2.70 7.14 -12.19
N LEU A 51 3.27 5.94 -12.35
CA LEU A 51 4.63 5.66 -11.91
C LEU A 51 5.63 6.60 -12.58
N PHE A 52 5.52 6.78 -13.89
CA PHE A 52 6.37 7.71 -14.63
C PHE A 52 6.22 9.14 -14.11
N LEU A 53 5.00 9.58 -13.83
CA LEU A 53 4.71 10.90 -13.27
C LEU A 53 5.41 11.10 -11.92
N ASP A 54 5.24 10.18 -11.01
CA ASP A 54 5.85 10.24 -9.68
C ASP A 54 7.39 10.23 -9.76
N TYR A 55 7.94 9.37 -10.63
CA TYR A 55 9.39 9.32 -10.85
C TYR A 55 9.93 10.62 -11.44
N ALA A 56 9.21 11.20 -12.38
CA ALA A 56 9.58 12.49 -12.96
C ALA A 56 9.59 13.60 -11.91
N ILE A 57 8.57 13.67 -11.08
CA ILE A 57 8.48 14.69 -10.02
C ILE A 57 9.61 14.56 -9.02
N GLY A 58 9.83 13.37 -8.48
CA GLY A 58 10.88 13.12 -7.48
C GLY A 58 12.28 13.26 -8.03
N HIS A 59 12.53 12.72 -9.21
CA HIS A 59 13.85 12.77 -9.86
C HIS A 59 14.24 14.17 -10.30
N ARG A 60 13.30 14.93 -10.87
CA ARG A 60 13.55 16.31 -11.30
C ARG A 60 13.78 17.26 -10.12
N HIS A 61 12.95 17.16 -9.10
CA HIS A 61 12.89 18.16 -8.03
C HIS A 61 13.69 17.80 -6.77
N ARG A 62 14.12 16.56 -6.64
CA ARG A 62 15.15 16.13 -5.68
C ARG A 62 14.84 16.34 -4.20
N GLY A 63 13.62 16.06 -3.81
CA GLY A 63 13.25 16.11 -2.41
C GLY A 63 12.19 15.08 -2.09
N GLY A 64 11.85 14.95 -0.81
CA GLY A 64 10.64 14.28 -0.39
C GLY A 64 9.41 14.95 -1.01
N ALA A 65 8.22 14.41 -0.78
CA ALA A 65 7.03 14.90 -1.45
C ALA A 65 6.81 16.42 -1.29
N PRO A 66 6.86 17.02 -0.07
CA PRO A 66 6.63 18.45 0.07
C PRO A 66 7.65 19.31 -0.66
N LEU A 67 8.92 18.98 -0.57
CA LEU A 67 9.99 19.73 -1.23
C LEU A 67 9.92 19.60 -2.75
N SER A 68 9.68 18.39 -3.26
CA SER A 68 9.52 18.15 -4.69
C SER A 68 8.33 18.91 -5.26
N TYR A 69 7.18 18.88 -4.62
CA TYR A 69 6.02 19.65 -5.05
C TYR A 69 6.22 21.16 -4.92
N ARG A 70 6.89 21.64 -3.89
CA ARG A 70 7.24 23.06 -3.73
C ARG A 70 8.17 23.55 -4.84
N ARG A 71 9.20 22.76 -5.19
CA ARG A 71 10.10 23.06 -6.30
C ARG A 71 9.42 22.97 -7.66
N PHE A 72 8.39 22.13 -7.76
CA PHE A 72 7.59 22.02 -8.97
C PHE A 72 6.73 23.26 -9.22
N SER A 73 6.03 23.75 -8.20
CA SER A 73 5.33 25.02 -8.20
C SER A 73 5.14 25.51 -6.75
N PRO A 74 5.28 26.82 -6.47
CA PRO A 74 5.12 27.36 -5.12
C PRO A 74 3.80 27.01 -4.43
N HIS A 75 2.73 26.85 -5.21
CA HIS A 75 1.40 26.54 -4.68
C HIS A 75 1.15 25.04 -4.50
N PHE A 76 2.06 24.16 -4.95
CA PHE A 76 1.88 22.71 -4.93
C PHE A 76 2.39 22.05 -3.65
N GLU A 77 3.01 22.78 -2.76
CA GLU A 77 3.54 22.23 -1.49
C GLU A 77 2.47 21.50 -0.68
N ILE A 78 1.23 22.00 -0.71
CA ILE A 78 0.10 21.41 0.00
C ILE A 78 -0.15 19.95 -0.43
N PHE A 79 0.02 19.62 -1.71
CA PHE A 79 -0.16 18.25 -2.19
C PHE A 79 0.90 17.30 -1.61
N GLY A 80 2.13 17.79 -1.48
CA GLY A 80 3.20 17.03 -0.85
C GLY A 80 2.92 16.73 0.63
N TRP A 81 2.49 17.75 1.38
CA TRP A 81 2.13 17.55 2.79
C TRP A 81 0.88 16.70 2.97
N TRP A 82 -0.08 16.81 2.06
CA TRP A 82 -1.26 15.95 2.09
C TRP A 82 -0.86 14.48 1.89
N GLN A 83 0.04 14.20 0.96
CA GLN A 83 0.61 12.86 0.79
C GLN A 83 1.34 12.38 2.04
N VAL A 84 2.10 13.23 2.71
CA VAL A 84 2.76 12.90 3.98
C VAL A 84 1.73 12.54 5.06
N MET A 85 0.68 13.35 5.21
CA MET A 85 -0.36 13.11 6.21
C MET A 85 -1.15 11.83 5.94
N VAL A 86 -1.38 11.49 4.68
CA VAL A 86 -1.93 10.18 4.27
C VAL A 86 -1.04 9.04 4.78
N ASN A 87 0.26 9.15 4.61
CA ASN A 87 1.22 8.16 5.10
C ASN A 87 1.26 8.07 6.62
N VAL A 88 1.03 9.16 7.34
CA VAL A 88 0.90 9.12 8.81
C VAL A 88 -0.24 8.19 9.22
N ILE A 89 -1.41 8.35 8.63
CA ILE A 89 -2.56 7.50 8.95
C ILE A 89 -2.31 6.05 8.54
N ILE A 90 -1.80 5.81 7.34
CA ILE A 90 -1.50 4.46 6.87
C ILE A 90 -0.47 3.79 7.79
N GLY A 91 0.59 4.48 8.15
CA GLY A 91 1.62 3.95 9.05
C GLY A 91 1.07 3.55 10.40
N LEU A 92 0.14 4.32 10.95
CA LEU A 92 -0.45 4.04 12.26
C LEU A 92 -1.15 2.67 12.29
N TYR A 93 -1.94 2.33 11.28
CA TYR A 93 -2.66 1.04 11.27
C TYR A 93 -1.90 -0.08 10.55
N TYR A 94 -1.06 0.24 9.58
CA TYR A 94 -0.30 -0.78 8.85
C TYR A 94 0.63 -1.57 9.77
N ALA A 95 1.18 -0.90 10.77
CA ALA A 95 2.02 -1.52 11.80
C ALA A 95 1.29 -2.61 12.58
N VAL A 96 0.01 -2.42 12.91
CA VAL A 96 -0.74 -3.42 13.69
C VAL A 96 -1.02 -4.67 12.85
N VAL A 97 -1.34 -4.50 11.57
CA VAL A 97 -1.54 -5.64 10.66
C VAL A 97 -0.23 -6.41 10.46
N LEU A 98 0.88 -5.71 10.33
CA LEU A 98 2.22 -6.32 10.32
C LEU A 98 2.48 -7.12 11.59
N GLY A 99 2.12 -6.57 12.75
CA GLY A 99 2.21 -7.25 14.03
C GLY A 99 1.36 -8.52 14.10
N TRP A 100 0.13 -8.47 13.58
CA TRP A 100 -0.74 -9.65 13.49
C TRP A 100 -0.14 -10.73 12.60
N ALA A 101 0.37 -10.35 11.42
CA ALA A 101 1.01 -11.30 10.50
C ALA A 101 2.24 -11.96 11.13
N ALA A 102 3.07 -11.20 11.82
CA ALA A 102 4.24 -11.71 12.55
C ALA A 102 3.82 -12.69 13.66
N SER A 103 2.80 -12.35 14.46
CA SER A 103 2.25 -13.21 15.50
C SER A 103 1.69 -14.51 14.93
N TYR A 104 0.96 -14.44 13.82
CA TYR A 104 0.41 -15.62 13.15
C TYR A 104 1.48 -16.49 12.50
N THR A 105 2.60 -15.92 12.07
CA THR A 105 3.76 -16.71 11.65
C THR A 105 4.25 -17.61 12.78
N TYR A 106 4.37 -17.05 13.98
CA TYR A 106 4.71 -17.80 15.19
C TYR A 106 3.64 -18.84 15.55
N PHE A 107 2.37 -18.46 15.53
CA PHE A 107 1.25 -19.37 15.83
C PHE A 107 1.15 -20.54 14.85
N SER A 108 1.66 -20.37 13.64
CA SER A 108 1.63 -21.41 12.60
C SER A 108 2.46 -22.64 12.99
N PHE A 109 3.47 -22.50 13.83
CA PHE A 109 4.30 -23.63 14.27
C PHE A 109 3.51 -24.66 15.10
N SER A 110 2.46 -24.24 15.80
CA SER A 110 1.65 -25.10 16.66
C SER A 110 0.16 -25.07 16.31
N ALA A 111 -0.23 -24.32 15.26
CA ALA A 111 -1.64 -24.05 14.95
C ALA A 111 -2.40 -23.54 16.19
N ALA A 112 -1.85 -22.52 16.86
CA ALA A 112 -2.31 -22.01 18.15
C ALA A 112 -3.77 -21.50 18.11
N TRP A 113 -4.33 -21.18 16.94
CA TRP A 113 -5.74 -20.76 16.78
C TRP A 113 -6.75 -21.89 17.03
N GLY A 114 -6.32 -23.16 17.07
CA GLY A 114 -7.17 -24.30 17.35
C GLY A 114 -8.21 -24.59 16.26
N SER A 115 -9.33 -25.21 16.66
CA SER A 115 -10.41 -25.64 15.74
C SER A 115 -11.40 -24.53 15.38
N GLN A 116 -11.36 -23.39 16.07
CA GLN A 116 -12.24 -22.24 15.85
C GLN A 116 -11.42 -20.97 15.54
N PRO A 117 -10.83 -20.87 14.32
CA PRO A 117 -9.91 -19.78 14.00
C PRO A 117 -10.53 -18.39 14.07
N ILE A 118 -11.80 -18.23 13.68
CA ILE A 118 -12.51 -16.94 13.73
C ILE A 118 -12.68 -16.50 15.17
N ASP A 119 -13.15 -17.40 16.03
CA ASP A 119 -13.35 -17.11 17.45
C ASP A 119 -12.02 -16.78 18.13
N PHE A 120 -10.97 -17.54 17.81
CA PHE A 120 -9.62 -17.25 18.31
C PHE A 120 -9.17 -15.84 17.94
N PHE A 121 -9.27 -15.46 16.68
CA PHE A 121 -8.84 -14.14 16.20
C PHE A 121 -9.61 -13.01 16.88
N LEU A 122 -10.95 -13.10 16.90
CA LEU A 122 -11.80 -12.03 17.39
C LEU A 122 -11.80 -11.94 18.93
N HIS A 123 -11.85 -13.08 19.63
CA HIS A 123 -12.14 -13.10 21.07
C HIS A 123 -10.94 -13.45 21.96
N GLU A 124 -9.99 -14.24 21.46
CA GLU A 124 -8.78 -14.60 22.22
C GLU A 124 -7.59 -13.70 21.88
N PHE A 125 -7.36 -13.44 20.58
CA PHE A 125 -6.24 -12.64 20.11
C PHE A 125 -6.51 -11.14 20.17
N LEU A 126 -7.55 -10.65 19.52
CA LEU A 126 -7.93 -9.23 19.52
C LEU A 126 -8.69 -8.83 20.79
N LYS A 127 -9.39 -9.76 21.43
CA LYS A 127 -10.32 -9.48 22.52
C LYS A 127 -11.28 -8.35 22.16
N MET A 128 -11.88 -8.45 20.98
CA MET A 128 -12.67 -7.40 20.35
C MET A 128 -13.85 -6.98 21.21
N GLY A 129 -13.92 -5.68 21.52
CA GLY A 129 -15.03 -5.04 22.20
C GLY A 129 -16.03 -4.43 21.21
N ASP A 130 -17.12 -3.87 21.76
CA ASP A 130 -18.16 -3.22 20.96
C ASP A 130 -17.85 -1.73 20.81
N ILE A 131 -17.66 -1.28 19.58
CA ILE A 131 -17.40 0.14 19.26
C ILE A 131 -18.61 1.04 19.62
N ASN A 132 -19.83 0.50 19.71
CA ASN A 132 -20.99 1.25 20.12
C ASN A 132 -20.88 1.78 21.58
N ASN A 133 -20.03 1.17 22.40
CA ASN A 133 -19.73 1.62 23.76
C ASN A 133 -18.62 2.69 23.81
N GLY A 134 -18.15 3.16 22.66
CA GLY A 134 -17.07 4.14 22.56
C GLY A 134 -15.72 3.51 22.23
N VAL A 135 -14.73 4.36 22.01
CA VAL A 135 -13.34 3.93 21.79
C VAL A 135 -12.77 3.41 23.10
N SER A 136 -12.22 2.20 23.08
CA SER A 136 -11.65 1.56 24.26
C SER A 136 -10.21 2.04 24.53
N PHE A 137 -9.86 2.13 25.81
CA PHE A 137 -8.48 2.28 26.27
C PHE A 137 -7.99 1.04 27.04
N GLU A 138 -8.70 -0.07 26.89
CA GLU A 138 -8.28 -1.37 27.43
C GLU A 138 -7.28 -2.03 26.47
N PHE A 139 -6.00 -2.03 26.89
CA PHE A 139 -4.91 -2.55 26.07
C PHE A 139 -4.85 -4.07 26.10
N VAL A 140 -4.57 -4.64 24.93
CA VAL A 140 -4.41 -6.09 24.75
C VAL A 140 -2.93 -6.40 24.59
N SER A 141 -2.33 -7.10 25.54
CA SER A 141 -0.90 -7.36 25.55
C SER A 141 -0.40 -8.17 24.34
N MET A 142 -1.20 -9.10 23.84
CA MET A 142 -0.89 -9.89 22.64
C MET A 142 -0.81 -9.04 21.37
N ILE A 143 -1.42 -7.86 21.36
CA ILE A 143 -1.39 -6.91 20.24
C ILE A 143 -0.30 -5.87 20.46
N THR A 144 -0.23 -5.27 21.64
CA THR A 144 0.71 -4.18 21.95
C THR A 144 2.16 -4.60 21.88
N GLY A 145 2.49 -5.80 22.36
CA GLY A 145 3.87 -6.30 22.33
C GLY A 145 4.45 -6.38 20.91
N PRO A 146 3.85 -7.19 20.03
CA PRO A 146 4.27 -7.26 18.62
C PRO A 146 4.20 -5.91 17.89
N LEU A 147 3.21 -5.10 18.17
CA LEU A 147 3.06 -3.76 17.57
C LEU A 147 4.25 -2.86 17.89
N ILE A 148 4.66 -2.81 19.15
CA ILE A 148 5.84 -2.05 19.56
C ILE A 148 7.10 -2.64 18.92
N ALA A 149 7.23 -3.96 18.87
CA ALA A 149 8.39 -4.64 18.28
C ALA A 149 8.54 -4.29 16.79
N VAL A 150 7.48 -4.33 16.00
CA VAL A 150 7.55 -4.01 14.57
C VAL A 150 7.88 -2.53 14.32
N TRP A 151 7.36 -1.62 15.16
CA TRP A 151 7.73 -0.21 15.11
C TRP A 151 9.23 -0.02 15.39
N LEU A 152 9.76 -0.64 16.42
CA LEU A 152 11.18 -0.51 16.78
C LEU A 152 12.10 -1.10 15.71
N ILE A 153 11.74 -2.22 15.11
CA ILE A 153 12.49 -2.83 14.00
C ILE A 153 12.51 -1.87 12.80
N ALA A 154 11.36 -1.35 12.39
CA ALA A 154 11.26 -0.43 11.26
C ALA A 154 12.03 0.87 11.52
N LEU A 155 11.91 1.47 12.70
CA LEU A 155 12.64 2.68 13.07
C LEU A 155 14.15 2.43 13.13
N GLY A 156 14.56 1.26 13.60
CA GLY A 156 15.97 0.85 13.57
C GLY A 156 16.52 0.80 12.16
N VAL A 157 15.82 0.16 11.24
CA VAL A 157 16.19 0.11 9.81
C VAL A 157 16.25 1.52 9.20
N LEU A 158 15.24 2.32 9.44
CA LEU A 158 15.14 3.68 8.88
C LEU A 158 16.24 4.61 9.44
N SER A 159 16.63 4.46 10.69
CA SER A 159 17.68 5.26 11.32
C SER A 159 19.07 5.01 10.70
N LEU A 160 19.31 3.85 10.10
CA LEU A 160 20.56 3.52 9.41
C LEU A 160 20.74 4.24 8.08
N GLY A 161 19.67 4.89 7.56
CA GLY A 161 19.72 5.63 6.32
C GLY A 161 19.26 4.84 5.10
N ILE A 162 19.46 5.43 3.90
CA ILE A 162 18.96 4.87 2.65
C ILE A 162 19.78 3.65 2.24
N GLN A 163 21.11 3.77 2.20
CA GLN A 163 22.00 2.71 1.71
C GLN A 163 22.10 1.53 2.69
N LYS A 164 22.38 1.80 3.97
CA LYS A 164 22.60 0.78 4.99
C LYS A 164 21.30 0.23 5.58
N GLY A 165 20.21 1.00 5.51
CA GLY A 165 18.90 0.63 6.04
C GLY A 165 17.96 0.15 4.96
N ILE A 166 17.36 1.07 4.21
CA ILE A 166 16.29 0.76 3.25
C ILE A 166 16.79 -0.13 2.12
N SER A 167 17.84 0.25 1.42
CA SER A 167 18.35 -0.51 0.27
C SER A 167 18.83 -1.89 0.68
N LYS A 168 19.58 -1.99 1.76
CA LYS A 168 20.08 -3.27 2.25
C LYS A 168 18.97 -4.19 2.74
N SER A 169 17.98 -3.66 3.44
CA SER A 169 16.83 -4.46 3.88
C SER A 169 16.01 -4.96 2.69
N ALA A 170 15.77 -4.13 1.67
CA ALA A 170 15.10 -4.55 0.43
C ALA A 170 15.89 -5.63 -0.32
N ASP A 171 17.20 -5.49 -0.42
CA ASP A 171 18.09 -6.49 -1.05
C ASP A 171 18.04 -7.87 -0.37
N ILE A 172 17.77 -7.91 0.92
CA ILE A 172 17.63 -9.16 1.70
C ILE A 172 16.18 -9.66 1.69
N LEU A 173 15.23 -8.78 2.02
CA LEU A 173 13.84 -9.20 2.24
C LEU A 173 13.12 -9.57 0.94
N MET A 174 13.40 -8.88 -0.17
CA MET A 174 12.70 -9.15 -1.43
C MET A 174 13.00 -10.54 -2.00
N PRO A 175 14.27 -10.97 -2.12
CA PRO A 175 14.56 -12.35 -2.54
C PRO A 175 13.97 -13.40 -1.60
N VAL A 176 14.03 -13.18 -0.29
CA VAL A 176 13.45 -14.10 0.71
C VAL A 176 11.94 -14.19 0.53
N LEU A 177 11.27 -13.06 0.36
CA LEU A 177 9.83 -13.00 0.09
C LEU A 177 9.47 -13.79 -1.17
N VAL A 178 10.19 -13.57 -2.26
CA VAL A 178 9.93 -14.26 -3.54
C VAL A 178 10.11 -15.78 -3.39
N VAL A 179 11.18 -16.22 -2.74
CA VAL A 179 11.45 -17.65 -2.51
C VAL A 179 10.34 -18.27 -1.66
N MET A 180 9.99 -17.65 -0.55
CA MET A 180 8.92 -18.13 0.33
C MET A 180 7.59 -18.20 -0.39
N PHE A 181 7.29 -17.18 -1.19
CA PHE A 181 6.01 -17.07 -1.87
C PHE A 181 5.89 -18.05 -3.03
N VAL A 182 6.97 -18.26 -3.80
CA VAL A 182 7.02 -19.32 -4.83
C VAL A 182 6.85 -20.69 -4.19
N ALA A 183 7.50 -20.94 -3.06
CA ALA A 183 7.33 -22.18 -2.30
C ALA A 183 5.88 -22.36 -1.85
N LEU A 184 5.24 -21.32 -1.37
CA LEU A 184 3.81 -21.31 -1.01
C LEU A 184 2.93 -21.70 -2.20
N VAL A 185 3.15 -21.09 -3.36
CA VAL A 185 2.37 -21.36 -4.57
C VAL A 185 2.55 -22.80 -5.03
N ILE A 186 3.78 -23.28 -5.08
CA ILE A 186 4.07 -24.69 -5.45
C ILE A 186 3.40 -25.66 -4.49
N TYR A 187 3.52 -25.40 -3.19
CA TYR A 187 2.86 -26.23 -2.18
C TYR A 187 1.33 -26.27 -2.38
N SER A 188 0.72 -25.10 -2.59
CA SER A 188 -0.73 -24.98 -2.78
C SER A 188 -1.22 -25.69 -4.04
N LEU A 189 -0.44 -25.70 -5.11
CA LEU A 189 -0.77 -26.39 -6.36
C LEU A 189 -0.81 -27.91 -6.21
N PHE A 190 -0.04 -28.47 -5.27
CA PHE A 190 -0.04 -29.92 -4.99
C PHE A 190 -1.13 -30.34 -4.01
N LEU A 191 -1.90 -29.41 -3.45
CA LEU A 191 -3.01 -29.76 -2.55
C LEU A 191 -4.16 -30.43 -3.33
N PRO A 192 -4.81 -31.49 -2.76
CA PRO A 192 -5.99 -32.08 -3.37
C PRO A 192 -7.12 -31.06 -3.52
N GLY A 193 -7.68 -30.92 -4.73
CA GLY A 193 -8.73 -29.94 -5.01
C GLY A 193 -8.23 -28.58 -5.42
N ALA A 194 -6.94 -28.38 -5.56
CA ALA A 194 -6.36 -27.11 -6.04
C ALA A 194 -6.93 -26.68 -7.40
N ALA A 195 -7.11 -27.61 -8.32
CA ALA A 195 -7.68 -27.35 -9.64
C ALA A 195 -9.08 -26.71 -9.56
N LYS A 196 -9.90 -27.09 -8.60
CA LYS A 196 -11.23 -26.50 -8.37
C LYS A 196 -11.13 -24.99 -8.07
N GLY A 197 -10.16 -24.59 -7.26
CA GLY A 197 -9.91 -23.18 -6.97
C GLY A 197 -9.37 -22.41 -8.17
N LEU A 198 -8.45 -23.00 -8.93
CA LEU A 198 -7.90 -22.39 -10.13
C LEU A 198 -8.99 -22.21 -11.21
N ASP A 199 -9.87 -23.18 -11.38
CA ASP A 199 -11.01 -23.07 -12.29
C ASP A 199 -11.95 -21.93 -11.86
N ALA A 200 -12.22 -21.78 -10.58
CA ALA A 200 -13.04 -20.69 -10.05
C ALA A 200 -12.41 -19.31 -10.31
N LEU A 201 -11.09 -19.20 -10.16
CA LEU A 201 -10.37 -17.95 -10.39
C LEU A 201 -10.28 -17.60 -11.88
N PHE A 202 -9.92 -18.55 -12.73
CA PHE A 202 -9.56 -18.29 -14.12
C PHE A 202 -10.68 -18.52 -15.13
N THR A 203 -11.77 -19.18 -14.77
CA THR A 203 -12.91 -19.34 -15.68
C THR A 203 -13.47 -17.96 -16.03
N PRO A 204 -13.42 -17.56 -17.32
CA PRO A 204 -13.81 -16.20 -17.68
C PRO A 204 -15.33 -16.03 -17.70
N ASN A 205 -15.82 -14.96 -17.14
CA ASN A 205 -17.16 -14.47 -17.32
C ASN A 205 -17.13 -13.20 -18.19
N TRP A 206 -17.19 -13.38 -19.50
CA TRP A 206 -17.04 -12.29 -20.46
C TRP A 206 -18.15 -11.23 -20.35
N ALA A 207 -19.34 -11.61 -19.88
CA ALA A 207 -20.46 -10.68 -19.68
C ALA A 207 -20.12 -9.59 -18.64
N LYS A 208 -19.21 -9.85 -17.72
CA LYS A 208 -18.76 -8.88 -16.73
C LYS A 208 -18.03 -7.68 -17.34
N LEU A 209 -17.46 -7.82 -18.55
CA LEU A 209 -16.73 -6.72 -19.21
C LEU A 209 -17.66 -5.56 -19.62
N SER A 210 -18.96 -5.76 -19.71
CA SER A 210 -19.94 -4.70 -19.96
C SER A 210 -20.37 -3.94 -18.70
N ASP A 211 -19.97 -4.41 -17.52
CA ASP A 211 -20.30 -3.78 -16.25
C ASP A 211 -19.23 -2.72 -15.89
N PRO A 212 -19.59 -1.42 -15.79
CA PRO A 212 -18.64 -0.39 -15.42
C PRO A 212 -17.95 -0.61 -14.08
N SER A 213 -18.61 -1.27 -13.10
CA SER A 213 -18.05 -1.53 -11.80
C SER A 213 -16.81 -2.45 -11.85
N VAL A 214 -16.74 -3.34 -12.83
CA VAL A 214 -15.58 -4.23 -13.05
C VAL A 214 -14.35 -3.41 -13.48
N TRP A 215 -14.54 -2.45 -14.37
CA TRP A 215 -13.48 -1.55 -14.79
C TRP A 215 -12.99 -0.65 -13.66
N ILE A 216 -13.91 -0.13 -12.85
CA ILE A 216 -13.57 0.65 -11.65
C ILE A 216 -12.79 -0.20 -10.64
N ALA A 217 -13.17 -1.45 -10.45
CA ALA A 217 -12.44 -2.37 -9.59
C ALA A 217 -11.00 -2.61 -10.09
N ALA A 218 -10.83 -2.74 -11.40
CA ALA A 218 -9.52 -2.90 -12.03
C ALA A 218 -8.62 -1.67 -11.83
N TYR A 219 -9.14 -0.49 -12.11
CA TYR A 219 -8.40 0.76 -11.89
C TYR A 219 -8.08 0.98 -10.41
N GLY A 220 -9.02 0.69 -9.52
CA GLY A 220 -8.81 0.76 -8.08
C GLY A 220 -7.71 -0.18 -7.61
N GLN A 221 -7.72 -1.43 -8.07
CA GLN A 221 -6.70 -2.41 -7.71
C GLN A 221 -5.31 -1.95 -8.16
N ILE A 222 -5.16 -1.53 -9.39
CA ILE A 222 -3.88 -1.02 -9.93
C ILE A 222 -3.43 0.22 -9.18
N PHE A 223 -4.33 1.16 -8.95
CA PHE A 223 -4.02 2.41 -8.29
C PHE A 223 -3.50 2.20 -6.86
N PHE A 224 -4.18 1.38 -6.07
CA PHE A 224 -3.76 1.11 -4.69
C PHE A 224 -2.55 0.18 -4.59
N SER A 225 -2.37 -0.72 -5.55
CA SER A 225 -1.32 -1.73 -5.53
C SER A 225 0.08 -1.17 -5.79
N LEU A 226 0.21 -0.15 -6.65
CA LEU A 226 1.50 0.35 -7.12
C LEU A 226 2.15 1.40 -6.22
N SER A 227 1.56 1.75 -5.09
CA SER A 227 2.07 2.79 -4.18
C SER A 227 2.30 4.14 -4.87
N ILE A 228 1.39 4.52 -5.75
CA ILE A 228 1.47 5.76 -6.55
C ILE A 228 0.63 6.87 -5.94
N CYS A 229 1.04 8.11 -6.20
CA CYS A 229 0.32 9.34 -5.86
C CYS A 229 0.14 9.61 -4.36
N PHE A 230 0.97 9.02 -3.51
CA PHE A 230 1.00 9.39 -2.08
C PHE A 230 2.41 9.50 -1.50
N GLY A 231 3.36 9.89 -2.34
CA GLY A 231 4.67 10.34 -1.90
C GLY A 231 5.78 9.30 -1.89
N ILE A 232 5.48 7.99 -1.91
CA ILE A 232 6.50 6.94 -1.83
C ILE A 232 7.39 6.95 -3.06
N MET A 233 6.81 6.89 -4.25
CA MET A 233 7.58 6.81 -5.50
C MET A 233 8.31 8.13 -5.79
N VAL A 234 7.73 9.26 -5.43
CA VAL A 234 8.39 10.57 -5.48
C VAL A 234 9.63 10.58 -4.58
N THR A 235 9.49 10.12 -3.35
CA THR A 235 10.58 10.08 -2.37
C THR A 235 11.72 9.18 -2.86
N TYR A 236 11.42 7.97 -3.28
CA TYR A 236 12.43 7.03 -3.76
C TYR A 236 13.12 7.52 -5.05
N ALA A 237 12.37 8.09 -5.99
CA ALA A 237 12.96 8.64 -7.22
C ALA A 237 13.92 9.79 -6.94
N SER A 238 13.70 10.56 -5.86
CA SER A 238 14.60 11.65 -5.47
C SER A 238 16.01 11.18 -5.09
N TYR A 239 16.17 9.89 -4.77
CA TYR A 239 17.45 9.28 -4.40
C TYR A 239 18.24 8.72 -5.59
N LEU A 240 17.64 8.72 -6.78
CA LEU A 240 18.28 8.18 -7.99
C LEU A 240 19.35 9.11 -8.55
N LYS A 241 20.34 8.52 -9.24
CA LYS A 241 21.34 9.26 -9.98
C LYS A 241 20.71 10.03 -11.14
N LYS A 242 21.39 11.11 -11.57
CA LYS A 242 20.90 12.02 -12.61
C LYS A 242 20.62 11.31 -13.95
N ASP A 243 21.40 10.33 -14.32
CA ASP A 243 21.33 9.59 -15.58
C ASP A 243 20.47 8.32 -15.51
N SER A 244 19.68 8.15 -14.47
CA SER A 244 18.84 6.96 -14.28
C SER A 244 17.75 6.84 -15.35
N ASP A 245 17.50 5.60 -15.79
CA ASP A 245 16.41 5.24 -16.69
C ASP A 245 15.09 5.15 -15.90
N LEU A 246 14.28 6.21 -15.95
CA LEU A 246 13.05 6.30 -15.18
C LEU A 246 11.91 5.45 -15.76
N THR A 247 11.70 5.52 -17.06
CA THR A 247 10.62 4.76 -17.73
C THR A 247 10.90 3.28 -17.74
N GLY A 248 12.14 2.86 -18.01
CA GLY A 248 12.53 1.46 -17.92
C GLY A 248 12.36 0.89 -16.53
N SER A 249 12.73 1.66 -15.51
CA SER A 249 12.53 1.25 -14.11
C SER A 249 11.04 1.16 -13.76
N GLY A 250 10.21 2.09 -14.22
CA GLY A 250 8.76 2.06 -14.01
C GLY A 250 8.08 0.86 -14.65
N LEU A 251 8.49 0.48 -15.86
CA LEU A 251 8.00 -0.73 -16.52
C LEU A 251 8.36 -1.99 -15.72
N VAL A 252 9.59 -2.10 -15.24
CA VAL A 252 10.03 -3.24 -14.42
C VAL A 252 9.22 -3.33 -13.13
N VAL A 253 9.04 -2.22 -12.42
CA VAL A 253 8.30 -2.18 -11.16
C VAL A 253 6.83 -2.53 -11.39
N GLY A 254 6.19 -1.94 -12.39
CA GLY A 254 4.78 -2.20 -12.70
C GLY A 254 4.50 -3.65 -13.05
N PHE A 255 5.28 -4.21 -13.95
CA PHE A 255 5.11 -5.62 -14.36
C PHE A 255 5.54 -6.62 -13.28
N ALA A 256 6.57 -6.32 -12.50
CA ALA A 256 6.97 -7.17 -11.37
C ALA A 256 5.87 -7.23 -10.31
N ASN A 257 5.28 -6.10 -9.96
CA ASN A 257 4.16 -6.04 -9.02
C ASN A 257 2.96 -6.84 -9.52
N SER A 258 2.57 -6.65 -10.79
CA SER A 258 1.43 -7.37 -11.38
C SER A 258 1.69 -8.87 -11.51
N SER A 259 2.92 -9.28 -11.83
CA SER A 259 3.31 -10.68 -11.86
C SER A 259 3.18 -11.33 -10.47
N PHE A 260 3.59 -10.62 -9.44
CA PHE A 260 3.42 -11.08 -8.05
C PHE A 260 1.95 -11.22 -7.67
N GLU A 261 1.09 -10.29 -8.08
CA GLU A 261 -0.36 -10.37 -7.85
C GLU A 261 -0.99 -11.61 -8.50
N VAL A 262 -0.65 -11.88 -9.76
CA VAL A 262 -1.17 -13.07 -10.47
C VAL A 262 -0.69 -14.35 -9.79
N LEU A 263 0.59 -14.39 -9.40
CA LEU A 263 1.15 -15.52 -8.65
C LEU A 263 0.43 -15.71 -7.31
N ALA A 264 0.13 -14.62 -6.60
CA ALA A 264 -0.67 -14.65 -5.38
C ALA A 264 -2.07 -15.21 -5.61
N GLY A 265 -2.72 -14.80 -6.70
CA GLY A 265 -4.02 -15.33 -7.10
C GLY A 265 -4.00 -16.85 -7.27
N ILE A 266 -3.00 -17.36 -7.96
CA ILE A 266 -2.81 -18.80 -8.18
C ILE A 266 -2.67 -19.54 -6.84
N GLY A 267 -1.77 -19.11 -5.98
CA GLY A 267 -1.53 -19.76 -4.70
C GLY A 267 -2.71 -19.73 -3.75
N VAL A 268 -3.34 -18.57 -3.62
CA VAL A 268 -4.48 -18.35 -2.73
C VAL A 268 -5.70 -19.19 -3.19
N PHE A 269 -6.05 -19.14 -4.47
CA PHE A 269 -7.20 -19.90 -4.97
C PHE A 269 -6.95 -21.39 -5.06
N ALA A 270 -5.73 -21.85 -5.29
CA ALA A 270 -5.37 -23.25 -5.14
C ALA A 270 -5.65 -23.74 -3.71
N ALA A 271 -5.26 -22.97 -2.70
CA ALA A 271 -5.54 -23.28 -1.30
C ALA A 271 -7.04 -23.22 -0.97
N LEU A 272 -7.76 -22.24 -1.49
CA LEU A 272 -9.22 -22.14 -1.33
C LEU A 272 -9.96 -23.32 -2.01
N GLY A 273 -9.47 -23.77 -3.16
CA GLY A 273 -9.99 -24.96 -3.83
C GLY A 273 -9.83 -26.23 -2.99
N PHE A 274 -8.68 -26.39 -2.35
CA PHE A 274 -8.45 -27.46 -1.39
C PHE A 274 -9.45 -27.39 -0.22
N MET A 275 -9.63 -26.24 0.36
CA MET A 275 -10.57 -26.03 1.46
C MET A 275 -12.01 -26.35 1.06
N ALA A 276 -12.45 -25.89 -0.11
CA ALA A 276 -13.78 -26.16 -0.64
C ALA A 276 -14.00 -27.66 -0.87
N ALA A 277 -13.02 -28.35 -1.48
CA ALA A 277 -13.09 -29.79 -1.70
C ALA A 277 -13.11 -30.60 -0.40
N ALA A 278 -12.30 -30.20 0.59
CA ALA A 278 -12.26 -30.86 1.91
C ALA A 278 -13.57 -30.69 2.68
N GLN A 279 -14.24 -29.55 2.54
CA GLN A 279 -15.53 -29.29 3.20
C GLN A 279 -16.75 -29.74 2.37
N GLY A 280 -16.54 -30.17 1.13
CA GLY A 280 -17.62 -30.59 0.24
C GLY A 280 -18.52 -29.45 -0.21
N VAL A 281 -17.99 -28.22 -0.32
CA VAL A 281 -18.72 -27.00 -0.69
C VAL A 281 -18.15 -26.38 -1.98
N GLU A 282 -18.87 -25.41 -2.54
CA GLU A 282 -18.39 -24.62 -3.67
C GLU A 282 -17.32 -23.59 -3.22
N VAL A 283 -16.41 -23.22 -4.15
CA VAL A 283 -15.38 -22.20 -3.88
C VAL A 283 -16.01 -20.87 -3.47
N SER A 284 -17.19 -20.52 -4.02
CA SER A 284 -17.92 -19.28 -3.66
C SER A 284 -18.28 -19.18 -2.18
N GLU A 285 -18.45 -20.32 -1.50
CA GLU A 285 -18.78 -20.34 -0.07
C GLU A 285 -17.58 -20.08 0.84
N VAL A 286 -16.37 -20.31 0.34
CA VAL A 286 -15.12 -20.16 1.10
C VAL A 286 -14.25 -18.99 0.64
N ALA A 287 -14.51 -18.45 -0.55
CA ALA A 287 -13.74 -17.34 -1.09
C ALA A 287 -13.93 -16.06 -0.27
N LYS A 288 -12.82 -15.50 0.18
CA LYS A 288 -12.75 -14.26 0.99
C LYS A 288 -11.56 -13.42 0.59
N GLY A 289 -11.60 -12.15 0.93
CA GLY A 289 -10.50 -11.22 0.77
C GLY A 289 -10.12 -10.56 2.09
N GLY A 290 -9.04 -9.80 2.08
CA GLY A 290 -8.58 -9.01 3.20
C GLY A 290 -8.29 -9.81 4.46
N ILE A 291 -8.68 -9.24 5.59
CA ILE A 291 -8.49 -9.85 6.92
C ILE A 291 -9.19 -11.22 7.01
N GLY A 292 -10.35 -11.37 6.40
CA GLY A 292 -11.08 -12.64 6.39
C GLY A 292 -10.31 -13.75 5.69
N LEU A 293 -9.64 -13.48 4.58
CA LEU A 293 -8.77 -14.45 3.92
C LEU A 293 -7.60 -14.84 4.81
N ALA A 294 -6.87 -13.86 5.33
CA ALA A 294 -5.64 -14.11 6.06
C ALA A 294 -5.87 -14.77 7.43
N PHE A 295 -6.83 -14.29 8.20
CA PHE A 295 -6.97 -14.68 9.60
C PHE A 295 -8.17 -15.60 9.89
N PHE A 296 -9.07 -15.78 8.93
CA PHE A 296 -10.19 -16.73 9.03
C PHE A 296 -9.99 -17.96 8.13
N ALA A 297 -9.83 -17.73 6.82
CA ALA A 297 -9.78 -18.81 5.85
C ALA A 297 -8.45 -19.60 5.92
N PHE A 298 -7.30 -18.92 5.93
CA PHE A 298 -6.01 -19.62 5.91
C PHE A 298 -5.75 -20.45 7.17
N PRO A 299 -6.04 -20.01 8.39
CA PRO A 299 -5.94 -20.89 9.56
C PRO A 299 -6.78 -22.16 9.43
N THR A 300 -7.98 -22.08 8.87
CA THR A 300 -8.81 -23.27 8.60
C THR A 300 -8.15 -24.19 7.56
N ILE A 301 -7.60 -23.63 6.49
CA ILE A 301 -6.86 -24.38 5.47
C ILE A 301 -5.65 -25.10 6.09
N ILE A 302 -4.89 -24.39 6.92
CA ILE A 302 -3.71 -24.93 7.60
C ILE A 302 -4.07 -26.10 8.50
N ASN A 303 -5.19 -26.02 9.22
CA ASN A 303 -5.66 -27.09 10.08
C ASN A 303 -5.92 -28.40 9.32
N GLU A 304 -6.39 -28.31 8.07
CA GLU A 304 -6.79 -29.47 7.26
C GLU A 304 -5.69 -29.93 6.29
N ALA A 305 -4.74 -29.06 5.95
CA ALA A 305 -3.71 -29.34 4.94
C ALA A 305 -2.66 -30.34 5.46
N PRO A 306 -2.17 -31.28 4.60
CA PRO A 306 -0.99 -32.07 4.93
C PRO A 306 0.20 -31.13 5.13
N PHE A 307 0.95 -31.30 6.23
CA PHE A 307 2.03 -30.39 6.63
C PHE A 307 1.59 -28.92 6.70
N GLY A 308 0.38 -28.68 7.22
CA GLY A 308 -0.24 -27.35 7.25
C GLY A 308 0.60 -26.29 7.95
N GLN A 309 1.40 -26.65 8.94
CA GLN A 309 2.32 -25.75 9.62
C GLN A 309 3.32 -25.10 8.66
N VAL A 310 3.84 -25.85 7.68
CA VAL A 310 4.74 -25.32 6.64
C VAL A 310 3.98 -24.31 5.78
N LEU A 311 2.76 -24.64 5.36
CA LEU A 311 1.89 -23.70 4.62
C LEU A 311 1.66 -22.43 5.41
N GLY A 312 1.37 -22.53 6.70
CA GLY A 312 1.14 -21.40 7.59
C GLY A 312 2.35 -20.48 7.72
N VAL A 313 3.52 -21.05 7.95
CA VAL A 313 4.77 -20.28 8.04
C VAL A 313 5.08 -19.59 6.73
N LEU A 314 4.90 -20.26 5.59
CA LEU A 314 5.11 -19.67 4.27
C LEU A 314 4.13 -18.53 3.99
N PHE A 315 2.85 -18.71 4.29
CA PHE A 315 1.82 -17.70 4.06
C PHE A 315 2.01 -16.48 4.97
N PHE A 316 1.99 -16.67 6.27
CA PHE A 316 2.09 -15.56 7.22
C PHE A 316 3.48 -14.93 7.24
N GLY A 317 4.53 -15.71 7.00
CA GLY A 317 5.89 -15.19 6.84
C GLY A 317 6.03 -14.32 5.59
N SER A 318 5.48 -14.74 4.46
CA SER A 318 5.42 -13.94 3.23
C SER A 318 4.64 -12.65 3.45
N LEU A 319 3.49 -12.75 4.10
CA LEU A 319 2.64 -11.59 4.45
C LEU A 319 3.40 -10.61 5.35
N THR A 320 4.14 -11.11 6.33
CA THR A 320 4.96 -10.31 7.25
C THR A 320 6.06 -9.55 6.50
N PHE A 321 6.82 -10.22 5.64
CA PHE A 321 7.89 -9.58 4.88
C PHE A 321 7.36 -8.57 3.87
N ALA A 322 6.27 -8.89 3.17
CA ALA A 322 5.61 -7.96 2.27
C ALA A 322 5.10 -6.71 3.01
N ALA A 323 4.50 -6.90 4.17
CA ALA A 323 4.02 -5.81 5.01
C ALA A 323 5.18 -4.95 5.56
N LEU A 324 6.29 -5.58 5.96
CA LEU A 324 7.45 -4.86 6.52
C LEU A 324 8.09 -3.94 5.47
N THR A 325 8.33 -4.42 4.27
CA THR A 325 8.92 -3.60 3.19
C THR A 325 8.02 -2.43 2.81
N SER A 326 6.72 -2.64 2.75
CA SER A 326 5.75 -1.57 2.50
C SER A 326 5.67 -0.58 3.67
N PHE A 327 5.69 -1.05 4.89
CA PHE A 327 5.67 -0.21 6.10
C PHE A 327 6.88 0.72 6.18
N ILE A 328 8.08 0.20 5.91
CA ILE A 328 9.31 0.98 5.85
C ILE A 328 9.16 2.12 4.81
N SER A 329 8.60 1.82 3.65
CA SER A 329 8.37 2.83 2.60
C SER A 329 7.42 3.94 3.03
N VAL A 330 6.35 3.59 3.71
CA VAL A 330 5.35 4.55 4.24
C VAL A 330 6.01 5.52 5.22
N ILE A 331 6.76 5.01 6.17
CA ILE A 331 7.42 5.84 7.18
C ILE A 331 8.54 6.69 6.58
N GLU A 332 9.24 6.20 5.57
CA GLU A 332 10.28 6.95 4.85
C GLU A 332 9.74 8.26 4.24
N VAL A 333 8.53 8.25 3.71
CA VAL A 333 7.90 9.47 3.17
C VAL A 333 7.84 10.57 4.24
N ILE A 334 7.47 10.21 5.45
CA ILE A 334 7.33 11.14 6.58
C ILE A 334 8.70 11.65 7.03
N ILE A 335 9.65 10.73 7.22
CA ILE A 335 11.01 11.05 7.65
C ILE A 335 11.69 11.98 6.65
N SER A 336 11.63 11.66 5.36
CA SER A 336 12.21 12.45 4.29
C SER A 336 11.63 13.86 4.26
N ALA A 337 10.31 13.98 4.39
CA ALA A 337 9.61 15.28 4.39
C ALA A 337 10.03 16.18 5.57
N VAL A 338 10.07 15.62 6.76
CA VAL A 338 10.46 16.35 7.97
C VAL A 338 11.94 16.73 7.92
N GLN A 339 12.80 15.79 7.49
CA GLN A 339 14.22 16.04 7.34
C GLN A 339 14.50 17.17 6.34
N ASP A 340 13.83 17.20 5.21
CA ASP A 340 13.97 18.27 4.21
C ASP A 340 13.56 19.62 4.76
N LYS A 341 12.48 19.68 5.50
CA LYS A 341 11.96 20.96 6.02
C LYS A 341 12.77 21.51 7.19
N LEU A 342 13.20 20.64 8.10
CA LEU A 342 13.88 21.03 9.33
C LEU A 342 15.41 20.94 9.25
N ARG A 343 15.97 20.29 8.24
CA ARG A 343 17.41 20.05 8.08
C ARG A 343 18.05 19.45 9.33
N VAL A 344 17.38 18.46 9.92
CA VAL A 344 17.84 17.76 11.11
C VAL A 344 18.44 16.41 10.70
N ARG A 345 19.39 15.92 11.50
CA ARG A 345 20.03 14.63 11.28
C ARG A 345 18.99 13.49 11.22
N ARG A 346 19.15 12.58 10.25
CA ARG A 346 18.20 11.51 9.95
C ARG A 346 17.83 10.66 11.17
N ALA A 347 18.80 10.18 11.94
CA ALA A 347 18.52 9.36 13.10
C ALA A 347 17.63 10.08 14.12
N LYS A 348 17.88 11.36 14.36
CA LYS A 348 17.08 12.18 15.26
C LYS A 348 15.65 12.36 14.75
N VAL A 349 15.47 12.65 13.47
CA VAL A 349 14.14 12.79 12.85
C VAL A 349 13.38 11.47 12.92
N THR A 350 14.03 10.34 12.63
CA THR A 350 13.41 9.02 12.67
C THR A 350 12.75 8.74 14.02
N PHE A 351 13.43 9.04 15.13
CA PHE A 351 12.88 8.80 16.47
C PHE A 351 11.92 9.89 16.94
N ILE A 352 12.14 11.15 16.55
CA ILE A 352 11.20 12.25 16.87
C ILE A 352 9.84 12.03 16.18
N VAL A 353 9.84 11.53 14.97
CA VAL A 353 8.61 11.21 14.21
C VAL A 353 8.07 9.84 14.63
N GLY A 354 8.94 8.85 14.69
CA GLY A 354 8.54 7.46 14.85
C GLY A 354 8.01 7.11 16.22
N LEU A 355 8.63 7.61 17.29
CA LEU A 355 8.18 7.28 18.64
C LEU A 355 6.79 7.83 18.98
N PRO A 356 6.45 9.09 18.66
CA PRO A 356 5.07 9.57 18.80
C PRO A 356 4.08 8.79 17.96
N MET A 357 4.41 8.43 16.72
CA MET A 357 3.56 7.60 15.88
C MET A 357 3.35 6.21 16.49
N MET A 358 4.40 5.59 17.01
CA MET A 358 4.29 4.32 17.71
C MET A 358 3.31 4.42 18.89
N LEU A 359 3.42 5.48 19.69
CA LEU A 359 2.53 5.72 20.82
C LEU A 359 1.07 5.85 20.38
N VAL A 360 0.80 6.66 19.36
CA VAL A 360 -0.56 6.83 18.80
C VAL A 360 -1.07 5.52 18.23
N SER A 361 -0.23 4.77 17.52
CA SER A 361 -0.57 3.45 16.98
C SER A 361 -1.01 2.48 18.08
N VAL A 362 -0.28 2.43 19.19
CA VAL A 362 -0.63 1.60 20.35
C VAL A 362 -1.96 2.04 20.98
N ILE A 363 -2.18 3.34 21.13
CA ILE A 363 -3.41 3.88 21.73
C ILE A 363 -4.63 3.56 20.85
N LEU A 364 -4.52 3.67 19.54
CA LEU A 364 -5.65 3.45 18.62
C LEU A 364 -5.90 1.97 18.32
N PHE A 365 -4.85 1.17 18.19
CA PHE A 365 -4.96 -0.20 17.66
C PHE A 365 -4.54 -1.30 18.63
N GLY A 366 -3.85 -0.97 19.70
CA GLY A 366 -3.47 -1.92 20.76
C GLY A 366 -4.58 -2.25 21.76
N THR A 367 -5.81 -1.80 21.50
CA THR A 367 -6.96 -1.90 22.37
C THR A 367 -8.02 -2.85 21.82
N THR A 368 -9.07 -3.09 22.60
CA THR A 368 -10.20 -3.94 22.21
C THR A 368 -11.02 -3.36 21.04
N THR A 369 -10.88 -2.09 20.69
CA THR A 369 -11.55 -1.46 19.54
C THR A 369 -10.62 -1.20 18.35
N GLY A 370 -9.45 -1.85 18.32
CA GLY A 370 -8.47 -1.65 17.24
C GLY A 370 -8.97 -2.07 15.86
N LEU A 371 -9.73 -3.15 15.74
CA LEU A 371 -10.23 -3.64 14.45
C LEU A 371 -11.22 -2.68 13.78
N PRO A 372 -12.30 -2.21 14.45
CA PRO A 372 -13.17 -1.20 13.84
C PRO A 372 -12.42 0.10 13.51
N MET A 373 -11.49 0.53 14.34
CA MET A 373 -10.66 1.71 14.09
C MET A 373 -9.85 1.56 12.80
N LEU A 374 -9.20 0.41 12.63
CA LEU A 374 -8.46 0.08 11.42
C LEU A 374 -9.36 0.09 10.19
N ASP A 375 -10.52 -0.53 10.27
CA ASP A 375 -11.46 -0.66 9.15
C ASP A 375 -11.92 0.71 8.63
N VAL A 376 -12.32 1.60 9.52
CA VAL A 376 -12.76 2.95 9.16
C VAL A 376 -11.59 3.79 8.63
N LEU A 377 -10.46 3.81 9.32
CA LEU A 377 -9.30 4.60 8.88
C LEU A 377 -8.76 4.12 7.53
N ASP A 378 -8.66 2.82 7.32
CA ASP A 378 -8.19 2.25 6.06
C ASP A 378 -9.11 2.64 4.89
N LYS A 379 -10.41 2.47 5.04
CA LYS A 379 -11.39 2.84 4.01
C LYS A 379 -11.28 4.32 3.64
N PHE A 380 -11.32 5.19 4.63
CA PHE A 380 -11.37 6.63 4.40
C PHE A 380 -10.04 7.21 3.93
N VAL A 381 -8.91 6.70 4.42
CA VAL A 381 -7.60 7.19 3.94
C VAL A 381 -7.33 6.76 2.50
N ASN A 382 -7.78 5.59 2.09
CA ASN A 382 -7.61 5.13 0.71
C ASN A 382 -8.42 5.99 -0.26
N TYR A 383 -9.72 6.18 -0.04
CA TYR A 383 -10.58 6.92 -0.97
C TYR A 383 -10.53 8.43 -0.78
N PHE A 384 -10.63 8.91 0.45
CA PHE A 384 -10.67 10.34 0.75
C PHE A 384 -9.31 10.92 1.18
N GLY A 385 -8.29 10.10 1.19
CA GLY A 385 -6.89 10.50 1.32
C GLY A 385 -6.14 10.31 0.01
N ILE A 386 -5.80 9.08 -0.36
CA ILE A 386 -4.97 8.78 -1.54
C ILE A 386 -5.67 9.22 -2.84
N VAL A 387 -6.89 8.79 -3.08
CA VAL A 387 -7.62 9.16 -4.32
C VAL A 387 -7.87 10.65 -4.37
N ALA A 388 -8.23 11.26 -3.24
CA ALA A 388 -8.50 12.69 -3.16
C ALA A 388 -7.25 13.54 -3.46
N VAL A 389 -6.10 13.22 -2.86
CA VAL A 389 -4.86 13.96 -3.12
C VAL A 389 -4.34 13.72 -4.53
N ALA A 390 -4.46 12.50 -5.03
CA ALA A 390 -4.10 12.17 -6.40
C ALA A 390 -4.91 12.98 -7.40
N PHE A 391 -6.22 13.02 -7.23
CA PHE A 391 -7.12 13.81 -8.07
C PHE A 391 -6.76 15.31 -8.02
N ALA A 392 -6.63 15.86 -6.83
CA ALA A 392 -6.31 17.29 -6.66
C ALA A 392 -4.95 17.66 -7.29
N ALA A 393 -3.92 16.85 -7.04
CA ALA A 393 -2.59 17.07 -7.59
C ALA A 393 -2.58 16.96 -9.12
N LEU A 394 -3.24 15.94 -9.68
CA LEU A 394 -3.31 15.75 -11.13
C LEU A 394 -4.09 16.88 -11.82
N VAL A 395 -5.20 17.33 -11.25
CA VAL A 395 -5.94 18.50 -11.77
C VAL A 395 -5.05 19.73 -11.79
N ALA A 396 -4.31 19.98 -10.72
CA ALA A 396 -3.40 21.14 -10.63
C ALA A 396 -2.27 21.03 -11.68
N ILE A 397 -1.67 19.87 -11.86
CA ILE A 397 -0.60 19.63 -12.83
C ILE A 397 -1.11 19.83 -14.27
N VAL A 398 -2.26 19.26 -14.59
CA VAL A 398 -2.87 19.34 -15.92
C VAL A 398 -3.33 20.78 -16.23
N ALA A 399 -4.02 21.42 -15.29
CA ALA A 399 -4.53 22.79 -15.44
C ALA A 399 -3.42 23.84 -15.60
N ASN A 400 -2.26 23.60 -15.02
CA ASN A 400 -1.10 24.50 -15.16
C ASN A 400 -0.14 24.08 -16.29
N GLU A 401 -0.57 23.15 -17.14
CA GLU A 401 0.18 22.71 -18.34
C GLU A 401 1.58 22.16 -18.02
N LYS A 402 1.73 21.49 -16.85
CA LYS A 402 3.02 20.97 -16.37
C LYS A 402 3.41 19.58 -16.89
N LEU A 403 2.48 18.86 -17.57
CA LEU A 403 2.77 17.52 -18.08
C LEU A 403 3.89 17.51 -19.13
N GLY A 404 3.93 18.54 -19.99
CA GLY A 404 5.00 18.68 -20.97
C GLY A 404 6.39 18.78 -20.38
N LEU A 405 6.53 19.48 -19.27
CA LEU A 405 7.78 19.62 -18.52
C LEU A 405 8.25 18.26 -17.98
N LEU A 406 7.33 17.51 -17.38
CA LEU A 406 7.63 16.18 -16.82
C LEU A 406 7.94 15.17 -17.93
N GLY A 407 7.20 15.19 -19.04
CA GLY A 407 7.48 14.34 -20.20
C GLY A 407 8.86 14.61 -20.81
N ALA A 408 9.23 15.87 -20.95
CA ALA A 408 10.56 16.25 -21.42
C ALA A 408 11.66 15.77 -20.46
N HIS A 409 11.43 15.86 -19.15
CA HIS A 409 12.36 15.33 -18.16
C HIS A 409 12.53 13.81 -18.25
N LEU A 410 11.43 13.07 -18.39
CA LEU A 410 11.47 11.62 -18.58
C LEU A 410 12.27 11.21 -19.82
N ASN A 411 12.11 11.96 -20.91
CA ASN A 411 12.74 11.64 -22.20
C ASN A 411 14.23 11.93 -22.27
N GLN A 412 14.82 12.61 -21.28
CA GLN A 412 16.24 12.96 -21.28
C GLN A 412 17.17 11.74 -21.21
N THR A 413 16.85 10.80 -20.33
CA THR A 413 17.72 9.64 -20.02
C THR A 413 17.00 8.31 -20.09
N SER A 414 15.69 8.31 -20.35
CA SER A 414 14.89 7.09 -20.34
C SER A 414 14.95 6.33 -21.66
N SER A 415 14.99 4.99 -21.56
CA SER A 415 14.97 4.07 -22.69
C SER A 415 13.65 4.09 -23.46
N PHE A 416 12.54 4.21 -22.75
CA PHE A 416 11.21 4.34 -23.35
C PHE A 416 10.80 5.81 -23.34
N LYS A 417 10.46 6.36 -24.50
CA LYS A 417 10.07 7.76 -24.63
C LYS A 417 8.56 7.92 -24.44
N VAL A 418 8.16 8.98 -23.76
CA VAL A 418 6.75 9.34 -23.55
C VAL A 418 6.36 10.53 -24.45
N GLY A 419 5.08 10.61 -24.79
CA GLY A 419 4.56 11.67 -25.65
C GLY A 419 3.08 11.92 -25.42
N PHE A 420 2.35 12.19 -26.49
CA PHE A 420 0.92 12.52 -26.43
C PHE A 420 0.09 11.42 -25.75
N PHE A 421 0.37 10.15 -26.04
CA PHE A 421 -0.37 9.04 -25.43
C PHE A 421 -0.23 9.00 -23.92
N TRP A 422 0.96 9.22 -23.39
CA TRP A 422 1.19 9.30 -21.94
C TRP A 422 0.38 10.44 -21.29
N ARG A 423 0.39 11.63 -21.93
CA ARG A 423 -0.38 12.77 -21.43
C ARG A 423 -1.88 12.49 -21.44
N LEU A 424 -2.37 11.86 -22.51
CA LEU A 424 -3.77 11.45 -22.64
C LEU A 424 -4.15 10.47 -21.52
N CYS A 425 -3.30 9.48 -21.24
CA CYS A 425 -3.51 8.52 -20.15
C CYS A 425 -3.63 9.21 -18.79
N ILE A 426 -2.76 10.21 -18.51
CA ILE A 426 -2.83 10.98 -17.27
C ILE A 426 -4.15 11.74 -17.15
N ILE A 427 -4.58 12.39 -18.20
CA ILE A 427 -5.85 13.14 -18.23
C ILE A 427 -7.05 12.20 -18.02
N LEU A 428 -7.08 11.07 -18.73
CA LEU A 428 -8.15 10.08 -18.58
C LEU A 428 -8.17 9.49 -17.16
N THR A 429 -7.01 9.21 -16.59
CA THR A 429 -6.89 8.71 -15.21
C THR A 429 -7.42 9.73 -14.20
N THR A 430 -7.17 11.02 -14.42
CA THR A 430 -7.73 12.08 -13.58
C THR A 430 -9.26 12.02 -13.56
N GLY A 431 -9.89 11.82 -14.71
CA GLY A 431 -11.34 11.63 -14.81
C GLY A 431 -11.84 10.38 -14.09
N ILE A 432 -11.11 9.28 -14.19
CA ILE A 432 -11.45 8.02 -13.51
C ILE A 432 -11.37 8.20 -11.98
N LEU A 433 -10.34 8.89 -11.48
CA LEU A 433 -10.20 9.18 -10.05
C LEU A 433 -11.34 10.07 -9.54
N ALA A 434 -11.77 11.07 -10.32
CA ALA A 434 -12.94 11.88 -10.02
C ALA A 434 -14.20 11.03 -9.88
N PHE A 435 -14.42 10.12 -10.81
CA PHE A 435 -15.57 9.22 -10.78
C PHE A 435 -15.54 8.29 -9.55
N MET A 436 -14.38 7.70 -9.24
CA MET A 436 -14.21 6.88 -8.04
C MET A 436 -14.52 7.65 -6.76
N LEU A 437 -13.99 8.86 -6.66
CA LEU A 437 -14.18 9.73 -5.50
C LEU A 437 -15.65 10.11 -5.31
N LEU A 438 -16.34 10.50 -6.37
CA LEU A 438 -17.75 10.89 -6.34
C LEU A 438 -18.67 9.71 -6.03
N THR A 439 -18.47 8.57 -6.66
CA THR A 439 -19.33 7.39 -6.46
C THR A 439 -19.16 6.82 -5.06
N GLU A 440 -17.93 6.68 -4.59
CA GLU A 440 -17.68 6.16 -3.24
C GLU A 440 -18.11 7.16 -2.15
N GLY A 441 -17.85 8.45 -2.39
CA GLY A 441 -18.29 9.50 -1.49
C GLY A 441 -19.81 9.55 -1.32
N ALA A 442 -20.55 9.49 -2.43
CA ALA A 442 -22.01 9.46 -2.40
C ALA A 442 -22.54 8.22 -1.68
N LYS A 443 -21.96 7.06 -1.94
CA LYS A 443 -22.35 5.80 -1.31
C LYS A 443 -22.17 5.86 0.21
N VAL A 444 -21.00 6.25 0.68
CA VAL A 444 -20.69 6.30 2.12
C VAL A 444 -21.50 7.40 2.82
N PHE A 445 -21.70 8.53 2.17
CA PHE A 445 -22.50 9.62 2.72
C PHE A 445 -23.97 9.21 2.92
N ASN A 446 -24.55 8.50 1.96
CA ASN A 446 -25.97 8.11 1.98
C ASN A 446 -26.24 6.86 2.81
N GLU A 447 -25.36 5.86 2.74
CA GLU A 447 -25.58 4.53 3.32
C GLU A 447 -24.80 4.29 4.62
N GLY A 448 -23.87 5.20 4.97
CA GLY A 448 -22.91 4.97 6.04
C GLY A 448 -21.84 3.95 5.65
N TYR A 449 -21.14 3.41 6.63
CA TYR A 449 -20.08 2.43 6.41
C TYR A 449 -20.19 1.26 7.38
N GLU A 450 -20.39 0.06 6.86
CA GLU A 450 -20.38 -1.24 7.56
C GLU A 450 -21.25 -1.28 8.84
N GLY A 451 -22.29 -0.47 8.91
CA GLY A 451 -23.17 -0.41 10.08
C GLY A 451 -22.55 0.19 11.34
N TYR A 452 -21.37 0.80 11.22
CA TYR A 452 -20.75 1.50 12.35
C TYR A 452 -21.56 2.72 12.80
N PRO A 453 -21.46 3.11 14.09
CA PRO A 453 -22.16 4.30 14.58
C PRO A 453 -21.78 5.55 13.80
N SER A 454 -22.74 6.43 13.56
CA SER A 454 -22.51 7.68 12.81
C SER A 454 -21.42 8.55 13.44
N TRP A 455 -21.39 8.64 14.77
CA TRP A 455 -20.36 9.43 15.45
C TRP A 455 -18.95 8.92 15.16
N PHE A 456 -18.78 7.61 15.07
CA PHE A 456 -17.50 6.96 14.81
C PHE A 456 -17.04 7.21 13.36
N VAL A 457 -17.91 6.98 12.39
CA VAL A 457 -17.63 7.23 10.96
C VAL A 457 -17.39 8.72 10.72
N ASN A 458 -18.16 9.60 11.31
CA ASN A 458 -18.00 11.04 11.14
C ASN A 458 -16.69 11.55 11.76
N THR A 459 -16.28 11.02 12.90
CA THR A 459 -15.06 11.45 13.59
C THR A 459 -13.81 10.87 12.93
N PHE A 460 -13.73 9.55 12.80
CA PHE A 460 -12.52 8.85 12.34
C PHE A 460 -12.50 8.61 10.83
N GLY A 461 -13.62 8.76 10.16
CA GLY A 461 -13.71 8.73 8.71
C GLY A 461 -13.65 10.12 8.10
N TRP A 462 -14.77 10.81 8.04
CA TRP A 462 -14.87 12.16 7.45
C TRP A 462 -14.03 13.19 8.17
N GLY A 463 -14.02 13.17 9.50
CA GLY A 463 -13.24 14.08 10.33
C GLY A 463 -11.74 13.89 10.12
N MET A 464 -11.29 12.66 10.03
CA MET A 464 -9.89 12.35 9.70
C MET A 464 -9.53 12.87 8.31
N ALA A 465 -10.35 12.61 7.29
CA ALA A 465 -10.10 13.08 5.92
C ALA A 465 -9.99 14.61 5.86
N LEU A 466 -10.86 15.33 6.55
CA LEU A 466 -10.77 16.79 6.66
C LEU A 466 -9.51 17.22 7.41
N ALA A 467 -9.17 16.55 8.50
CA ALA A 467 -7.98 16.87 9.29
C ALA A 467 -6.70 16.73 8.48
N LEU A 468 -6.61 15.77 7.56
CA LEU A 468 -5.47 15.64 6.66
C LEU A 468 -5.29 16.87 5.78
N VAL A 469 -6.36 17.38 5.22
CA VAL A 469 -6.33 18.60 4.37
C VAL A 469 -5.93 19.83 5.18
N VAL A 470 -6.55 20.02 6.34
CA VAL A 470 -6.26 21.16 7.22
C VAL A 470 -4.81 21.13 7.71
N ALA A 471 -4.33 19.97 8.16
CA ALA A 471 -2.94 19.80 8.58
C ALA A 471 -1.97 20.08 7.44
N SER A 472 -2.28 19.62 6.24
CA SER A 472 -1.46 19.87 5.05
C SER A 472 -1.39 21.34 4.68
N PHE A 473 -2.49 22.04 4.80
CA PHE A 473 -2.53 23.49 4.59
C PHE A 473 -1.66 24.24 5.63
N VAL A 474 -1.79 23.90 6.90
CA VAL A 474 -0.99 24.49 7.98
C VAL A 474 0.49 24.22 7.77
N LEU A 475 0.87 22.97 7.48
CA LEU A 475 2.26 22.58 7.26
C LEU A 475 2.85 23.29 6.03
N SER A 476 2.07 23.52 4.98
CA SER A 476 2.51 24.22 3.78
C SER A 476 2.78 25.72 4.03
N ARG A 477 2.21 26.29 5.07
CA ARG A 477 2.41 27.69 5.47
C ARG A 477 3.60 27.90 6.41
N LEU A 478 4.13 26.84 6.99
CA LEU A 478 5.33 26.93 7.82
C LEU A 478 6.55 27.28 6.96
N LYS A 479 7.43 28.10 7.50
CA LYS A 479 8.63 28.55 6.79
C LYS A 479 9.65 27.40 6.67
N TRP A 480 10.24 27.27 5.49
CA TRP A 480 11.42 26.44 5.29
C TRP A 480 12.63 27.07 5.95
N LYS A 481 13.60 26.28 6.36
CA LYS A 481 14.89 26.80 6.81
C LYS A 481 15.59 27.56 5.67
N ASN A 482 16.33 28.60 6.01
CA ASN A 482 16.93 29.51 5.03
C ASN A 482 17.95 28.86 4.10
N ASP A 483 18.54 27.74 4.50
CA ASP A 483 19.50 26.98 3.71
C ASP A 483 18.83 26.02 2.69
N VAL A 484 17.51 25.85 2.77
CA VAL A 484 16.77 25.02 1.82
C VAL A 484 16.49 25.81 0.55
N LYS A 485 17.01 25.31 -0.55
CA LYS A 485 16.79 25.93 -1.87
C LYS A 485 15.45 25.44 -2.44
N LEU A 486 14.58 26.39 -2.77
CA LEU A 486 13.21 26.14 -3.22
C LEU A 486 13.00 26.26 -4.73
N THR A 487 14.08 26.36 -5.51
CA THR A 487 14.06 26.47 -6.97
C THR A 487 14.68 25.26 -7.65
N VAL A 488 14.24 24.94 -8.87
CA VAL A 488 14.72 23.77 -9.64
C VAL A 488 16.20 23.88 -9.98
N ASP A 489 16.67 25.08 -10.33
CA ASP A 489 18.08 25.30 -10.70
C ASP A 489 19.04 24.97 -9.56
N SER A 490 18.60 25.19 -8.33
CA SER A 490 19.36 24.86 -7.15
C SER A 490 19.34 23.38 -6.77
N ALA A 491 18.30 22.64 -7.19
CA ALA A 491 18.25 21.18 -6.99
C ALA A 491 19.32 20.44 -7.83
N LEU A 492 19.70 21.00 -8.97
CA LEU A 492 20.77 20.49 -9.81
C LEU A 492 22.17 20.84 -9.26
N GLU A 493 22.29 21.96 -8.55
CA GLU A 493 23.55 22.41 -7.93
C GLU A 493 23.85 21.68 -6.62
N GLU A 494 22.84 21.33 -5.83
CA GLU A 494 23.00 20.51 -4.61
C GLU A 494 23.65 19.16 -4.90
N ARG A 495 23.52 18.63 -6.12
CA ARG A 495 24.11 17.37 -6.57
C ARG A 495 25.56 17.45 -7.04
N LYS A 496 26.05 18.63 -7.36
CA LYS A 496 27.45 18.80 -7.75
C LYS A 496 28.40 18.72 -6.57
N GLY A 497 27.86 18.69 -5.35
CA GLY A 497 28.61 18.61 -4.10
C GLY A 497 28.54 17.24 -3.41
N GLU A 498 27.75 16.26 -3.93
CA GLU A 498 27.73 14.84 -3.52
C GLU A 498 28.51 13.98 -4.53
#